data_aad37b23153b2b7f83232b4d2ede693f
#
_entry.id   aad37b23153b2b7f83232b4d2ede693f
#
_cell.length_a   1.000
_cell.length_b   1.000
_cell.length_c   1.000
_cell.angle_alpha   90.00
_cell.angle_beta   90.00
_cell.angle_gamma   90.00
#
_symmetry.space_group_name_H-M   'P 1'
#
loop_
_entity.id
_entity.type
_entity.pdbx_description
1 polymer ?
#
loop_
_entity_poly.entity_id
_entity_poly.type
_entity_poly.pdbx_seq_one_letter_code
_entity_poly.pdbx_strand_id
1 'polypeptide(L)'
;MQPQFVLVGFLVLLGLGQNARGAEPADPVAFKHARVIDVWEAYADRLTFGQGQTLALLDDGCKLSLPEWSQSDGDLPKVRVSYDSVDDDDDPKHEGRGYHGSTIGIPSSVNYKGKRGVAFNNQVAVVRALECCHCNVSDSKTLAAGLQWVIDHHERHRITAINLAPVDDLEHAEPVATVIDAKLKRLRELGIWVSAPAGNHNFSKGISWPACQPNCFAIGAVKPGKDEVHLDRHAKLDLVVPASATSSSNAIVCGTVLLLREAIDKSGYDWKQDGPNRAAAMLTILQKTGTEVHDPTSQLTFRRLDVKAALDHVFERGRR
;
A
#
# COMPACT_ATOMS: atom_id res chain seq x y z
N MET A 1 2.37 14.40 -64.45
CA MET A 1 1.60 14.17 -63.22
C MET A 1 2.61 13.64 -62.17
N GLN A 2 3.02 14.49 -61.26
CA GLN A 2 3.89 14.10 -60.15
C GLN A 2 3.03 13.75 -58.94
N PRO A 3 3.30 12.69 -58.18
CA PRO A 3 2.56 12.41 -56.95
C PRO A 3 3.10 13.27 -55.80
N GLN A 4 2.17 14.01 -55.19
CA GLN A 4 2.41 14.73 -53.92
C GLN A 4 2.46 13.71 -52.78
N PHE A 5 3.58 13.62 -52.09
CA PHE A 5 3.71 12.90 -50.82
C PHE A 5 3.14 13.80 -49.72
N VAL A 6 2.06 13.35 -49.10
CA VAL A 6 1.56 13.94 -47.85
C VAL A 6 2.33 13.37 -46.67
N LEU A 7 3.15 14.21 -46.07
CA LEU A 7 3.89 13.91 -44.83
C LEU A 7 2.89 13.99 -43.67
N VAL A 8 2.40 12.86 -43.15
CA VAL A 8 1.63 12.80 -41.92
C VAL A 8 2.61 12.89 -40.77
N GLY A 9 2.73 14.09 -40.20
CA GLY A 9 3.50 14.31 -38.98
C GLY A 9 2.80 13.64 -37.79
N PHE A 10 3.42 12.62 -37.23
CA PHE A 10 3.04 12.09 -35.92
C PHE A 10 3.42 13.12 -34.85
N LEU A 11 2.43 13.83 -34.33
CA LEU A 11 2.58 14.64 -33.12
C LEU A 11 2.68 13.67 -31.94
N VAL A 12 3.88 13.37 -31.47
CA VAL A 12 4.09 12.73 -30.19
C VAL A 12 3.74 13.78 -29.13
N LEU A 13 2.53 13.72 -28.59
CA LEU A 13 2.18 14.42 -27.35
C LEU A 13 3.04 13.82 -26.24
N LEU A 14 4.17 14.47 -25.96
CA LEU A 14 4.90 14.32 -24.71
C LEU A 14 3.92 14.73 -23.60
N GLY A 15 3.34 13.73 -22.93
CA GLY A 15 2.54 13.94 -21.74
C GLY A 15 3.40 14.73 -20.74
N LEU A 16 3.01 15.96 -20.51
CA LEU A 16 3.57 16.83 -19.48
C LEU A 16 3.41 16.08 -18.15
N GLY A 17 4.51 15.63 -17.58
CA GLY A 17 4.55 15.02 -16.27
C GLY A 17 3.77 15.93 -15.30
N GLN A 18 2.69 15.42 -14.74
CA GLN A 18 1.91 16.17 -13.76
C GLN A 18 2.87 16.58 -12.63
N ASN A 19 3.16 17.87 -12.55
CA ASN A 19 4.11 18.42 -11.59
C ASN A 19 3.67 18.05 -10.16
N ALA A 20 4.48 17.24 -9.48
CA ALA A 20 4.34 17.00 -8.04
C ALA A 20 4.57 18.29 -7.20
N ARG A 21 5.05 19.35 -7.84
CA ARG A 21 5.30 20.65 -7.21
C ARG A 21 3.98 21.34 -6.87
N GLY A 22 3.78 21.63 -5.58
CA GLY A 22 2.57 22.28 -5.07
C GLY A 22 1.42 21.32 -4.72
N ALA A 23 1.65 20.01 -4.72
CA ALA A 23 0.67 19.03 -4.24
C ALA A 23 0.50 19.12 -2.72
N GLU A 24 -0.74 18.97 -2.24
CA GLU A 24 -1.05 18.85 -0.82
C GLU A 24 -0.93 17.37 -0.41
N PRO A 25 0.00 16.99 0.47
CA PRO A 25 0.09 15.62 0.96
C PRO A 25 -1.17 15.21 1.73
N ALA A 26 -1.64 13.99 1.52
CA ALA A 26 -2.80 13.45 2.24
C ALA A 26 -2.59 13.41 3.77
N ASP A 27 -1.33 13.24 4.21
CA ASP A 27 -0.88 13.41 5.59
C ASP A 27 0.48 14.14 5.60
N PRO A 28 0.48 15.49 5.72
CA PRO A 28 1.70 16.28 5.59
C PRO A 28 2.80 15.93 6.60
N VAL A 29 2.42 15.64 7.86
CA VAL A 29 3.40 15.36 8.93
C VAL A 29 4.01 13.97 8.75
N ALA A 30 3.17 12.95 8.52
CA ALA A 30 3.62 11.60 8.28
C ALA A 30 4.47 11.50 7.00
N PHE A 31 4.03 12.14 5.91
CA PHE A 31 4.74 12.11 4.63
C PHE A 31 6.09 12.81 4.67
N LYS A 32 6.19 13.93 5.40
CA LYS A 32 7.48 14.58 5.66
C LYS A 32 8.40 13.68 6.46
N HIS A 33 7.89 13.06 7.52
CA HIS A 33 8.69 12.19 8.40
C HIS A 33 9.15 10.90 7.70
N ALA A 34 8.31 10.30 6.84
CA ALA A 34 8.66 9.15 6.00
C ALA A 34 9.44 9.54 4.73
N ARG A 35 9.67 10.83 4.49
CA ARG A 35 10.36 11.39 3.32
C ARG A 35 9.69 11.10 1.98
N VAL A 36 8.36 11.00 1.98
CA VAL A 36 7.55 10.87 0.76
C VAL A 36 7.64 12.11 -0.11
N ILE A 37 7.58 13.30 0.52
CA ILE A 37 7.64 14.59 -0.19
C ILE A 37 8.98 14.73 -0.91
N ASP A 38 10.09 14.36 -0.27
CA ASP A 38 11.42 14.36 -0.87
C ASP A 38 11.49 13.46 -2.14
N VAL A 39 10.75 12.34 -2.14
CA VAL A 39 10.65 11.45 -3.30
C VAL A 39 9.91 12.12 -4.45
N TRP A 40 8.78 12.78 -4.17
CA TRP A 40 8.03 13.49 -5.21
C TRP A 40 8.86 14.57 -5.90
N GLU A 41 9.71 15.27 -5.13
CA GLU A 41 10.60 16.30 -5.66
C GLU A 41 11.80 15.69 -6.42
N ALA A 42 12.48 14.71 -5.82
CA ALA A 42 13.72 14.16 -6.36
C ALA A 42 13.51 13.25 -7.59
N TYR A 43 12.33 12.65 -7.72
CA TYR A 43 12.06 11.66 -8.76
C TYR A 43 10.90 12.04 -9.69
N ALA A 44 10.53 13.34 -9.75
CA ALA A 44 9.45 13.83 -10.60
C ALA A 44 9.60 13.44 -12.08
N ASP A 45 10.84 13.41 -12.57
CA ASP A 45 11.16 13.09 -13.98
C ASP A 45 11.45 11.58 -14.20
N ARG A 46 11.48 10.78 -13.14
CA ARG A 46 11.84 9.36 -13.18
C ARG A 46 10.70 8.42 -12.84
N LEU A 47 9.75 8.88 -12.04
CA LEU A 47 8.59 8.09 -11.61
C LEU A 47 7.30 8.60 -12.23
N THR A 48 6.37 7.71 -12.44
CA THR A 48 4.97 8.01 -12.78
C THR A 48 4.04 7.89 -11.56
N PHE A 49 4.63 7.72 -10.37
CA PHE A 49 3.95 7.65 -9.09
C PHE A 49 2.86 6.58 -9.02
N GLY A 50 3.22 5.36 -9.47
CA GLY A 50 2.37 4.18 -9.41
C GLY A 50 1.44 3.99 -10.61
N GLN A 51 1.51 4.82 -11.64
CA GLN A 51 0.70 4.66 -12.85
C GLN A 51 0.89 3.26 -13.47
N GLY A 52 -0.23 2.63 -13.82
CA GLY A 52 -0.22 1.27 -14.38
C GLY A 52 -0.15 0.14 -13.35
N GLN A 53 -0.12 0.46 -12.05
CA GLN A 53 -0.25 -0.49 -10.96
C GLN A 53 -1.58 -0.31 -10.24
N THR A 54 -2.08 -1.36 -9.62
CA THR A 54 -3.30 -1.36 -8.83
C THR A 54 -3.00 -1.83 -7.41
N LEU A 55 -3.48 -1.08 -6.42
CA LEU A 55 -3.52 -1.46 -5.02
C LEU A 55 -4.89 -2.05 -4.71
N ALA A 56 -4.96 -3.28 -4.22
CA ALA A 56 -6.21 -3.81 -3.67
C ALA A 56 -6.41 -3.33 -2.24
N LEU A 57 -7.58 -2.78 -1.96
CA LEU A 57 -8.04 -2.35 -0.64
C LEU A 57 -9.07 -3.38 -0.16
N LEU A 58 -8.67 -4.24 0.78
CA LEU A 58 -9.54 -5.23 1.39
C LEU A 58 -10.00 -4.72 2.75
N ASP A 59 -11.29 -4.36 2.85
CA ASP A 59 -11.86 -3.73 4.02
C ASP A 59 -13.40 -3.92 4.10
N ASP A 60 -14.08 -3.06 4.85
CA ASP A 60 -15.53 -3.04 5.07
C ASP A 60 -16.34 -2.43 3.91
N GLY A 61 -15.72 -2.18 2.79
CA GLY A 61 -16.34 -1.58 1.61
C GLY A 61 -15.87 -0.15 1.37
N CYS A 62 -16.47 0.51 0.37
CA CYS A 62 -16.11 1.85 -0.01
C CYS A 62 -17.30 2.59 -0.63
N LYS A 63 -17.51 3.82 -0.22
CA LYS A 63 -18.47 4.72 -0.87
C LYS A 63 -17.85 5.28 -2.15
N LEU A 64 -18.02 4.56 -3.27
CA LEU A 64 -17.43 4.89 -4.57
C LEU A 64 -17.85 6.27 -5.12
N SER A 65 -18.98 6.82 -4.62
CA SER A 65 -19.45 8.17 -5.02
C SER A 65 -18.69 9.31 -4.34
N LEU A 66 -17.80 9.03 -3.38
CA LEU A 66 -16.95 10.06 -2.81
C LEU A 66 -16.01 10.64 -3.89
N PRO A 67 -15.79 11.97 -3.90
CA PRO A 67 -14.96 12.61 -4.91
C PRO A 67 -13.56 12.00 -5.05
N GLU A 68 -12.94 11.59 -3.95
CA GLU A 68 -11.62 10.97 -3.92
C GLU A 68 -11.54 9.66 -4.71
N TRP A 69 -12.68 8.98 -4.91
CA TRP A 69 -12.79 7.71 -5.65
C TRP A 69 -13.44 7.86 -7.00
N SER A 70 -14.45 8.73 -7.12
CA SER A 70 -15.19 8.94 -8.37
C SER A 70 -14.48 9.89 -9.35
N GLN A 71 -13.51 10.68 -8.88
CA GLN A 71 -12.76 11.65 -9.67
C GLN A 71 -11.27 11.44 -9.49
N SER A 72 -10.48 11.90 -10.45
CA SER A 72 -9.01 11.85 -10.39
C SER A 72 -8.43 13.01 -11.17
N ASP A 73 -7.39 13.64 -10.64
CA ASP A 73 -6.57 14.59 -11.38
C ASP A 73 -5.63 13.88 -12.37
N GLY A 74 -5.57 12.54 -12.34
CA GLY A 74 -4.76 11.72 -13.24
C GLY A 74 -5.52 11.29 -14.50
N ASP A 75 -4.79 10.68 -15.45
CA ASP A 75 -5.33 10.28 -16.76
C ASP A 75 -6.30 9.08 -16.70
N LEU A 76 -6.27 8.32 -15.60
CA LEU A 76 -7.06 7.10 -15.42
C LEU A 76 -8.08 7.26 -14.28
N PRO A 77 -9.22 6.56 -14.35
CA PRO A 77 -10.13 6.45 -13.22
C PRO A 77 -9.40 5.93 -11.99
N LYS A 78 -9.68 6.49 -10.80
CA LYS A 78 -9.03 6.07 -9.56
C LYS A 78 -9.39 4.63 -9.20
N VAL A 79 -10.67 4.28 -9.26
CA VAL A 79 -11.14 2.91 -9.06
C VAL A 79 -11.11 2.17 -10.38
N ARG A 80 -10.31 1.10 -10.45
CA ARG A 80 -10.19 0.24 -11.63
C ARG A 80 -11.28 -0.82 -11.67
N VAL A 81 -11.60 -1.38 -10.50
CA VAL A 81 -12.56 -2.45 -10.33
C VAL A 81 -13.00 -2.49 -8.87
N SER A 82 -14.20 -2.99 -8.63
CA SER A 82 -14.74 -3.32 -7.33
C SER A 82 -15.25 -4.76 -7.29
N TYR A 83 -15.29 -5.33 -6.10
CA TYR A 83 -15.86 -6.62 -5.79
C TYR A 83 -16.34 -6.66 -4.34
N ASP A 84 -17.48 -7.27 -4.10
CA ASP A 84 -18.01 -7.54 -2.79
C ASP A 84 -18.01 -9.05 -2.52
N SER A 85 -17.14 -9.51 -1.63
CA SER A 85 -17.07 -10.93 -1.25
C SER A 85 -18.05 -11.30 -0.13
N VAL A 86 -18.78 -10.35 0.41
CA VAL A 86 -19.84 -10.57 1.40
C VAL A 86 -21.14 -10.92 0.69
N ASP A 87 -21.51 -10.12 -0.32
CA ASP A 87 -22.75 -10.28 -1.08
C ASP A 87 -22.54 -10.95 -2.46
N ASP A 88 -21.29 -11.22 -2.86
CA ASP A 88 -20.85 -11.82 -4.13
C ASP A 88 -21.32 -11.02 -5.36
N ASP A 89 -21.08 -9.71 -5.34
CA ASP A 89 -21.40 -8.80 -6.43
C ASP A 89 -20.30 -7.74 -6.68
N ASP A 90 -20.61 -6.70 -7.47
CA ASP A 90 -19.67 -5.63 -7.84
C ASP A 90 -19.85 -4.35 -7.01
N ASP A 91 -20.79 -4.29 -6.09
CA ASP A 91 -21.11 -3.10 -5.30
C ASP A 91 -20.51 -3.17 -3.89
N PRO A 92 -19.28 -2.67 -3.67
CA PRO A 92 -18.58 -2.80 -2.41
C PRO A 92 -19.04 -1.74 -1.38
N LYS A 93 -20.19 -1.15 -1.55
CA LYS A 93 -20.72 -0.19 -0.57
C LYS A 93 -21.05 -0.91 0.73
N HIS A 94 -20.78 -0.20 1.82
CA HIS A 94 -21.15 -0.64 3.14
C HIS A 94 -22.36 0.17 3.61
N GLU A 95 -23.40 -0.50 4.07
CA GLU A 95 -24.63 0.14 4.60
C GLU A 95 -24.55 0.48 6.10
N GLY A 96 -23.41 0.26 6.73
CA GLY A 96 -23.21 0.42 8.17
C GLY A 96 -22.57 1.73 8.61
N ARG A 97 -22.07 1.71 9.84
CA ARG A 97 -21.49 2.85 10.54
C ARG A 97 -20.04 3.12 10.16
N GLY A 98 -19.75 3.62 9.11
CA GLY A 98 -18.38 4.01 8.82
C GLY A 98 -17.87 3.30 7.58
N TYR A 99 -17.17 4.07 6.82
CA TYR A 99 -16.53 3.64 5.61
C TYR A 99 -15.04 3.63 5.87
N HIS A 100 -14.56 2.68 6.71
CA HIS A 100 -13.12 2.59 6.95
C HIS A 100 -12.38 2.38 5.64
N GLY A 101 -12.83 1.46 4.80
CA GLY A 101 -12.28 1.24 3.48
C GLY A 101 -12.36 2.45 2.54
N SER A 102 -13.32 3.38 2.75
CA SER A 102 -13.37 4.64 1.99
C SER A 102 -12.25 5.60 2.34
N THR A 103 -11.69 5.53 3.54
CA THR A 103 -10.68 6.46 4.04
C THR A 103 -9.28 5.88 4.01
N ILE A 104 -9.14 4.57 4.20
CA ILE A 104 -7.85 3.93 4.37
C ILE A 104 -6.99 3.90 3.11
N GLY A 105 -7.60 3.99 1.93
CA GLY A 105 -6.88 4.13 0.68
C GLY A 105 -6.38 5.55 0.38
N ILE A 106 -6.85 6.57 1.11
CA ILE A 106 -6.49 7.97 0.87
C ILE A 106 -4.97 8.20 1.02
N PRO A 107 -4.30 7.79 2.11
CA PRO A 107 -2.86 8.02 2.25
C PRO A 107 -2.01 7.34 1.17
N SER A 108 -2.46 6.21 0.63
CA SER A 108 -1.72 5.52 -0.43
C SER A 108 -1.96 6.11 -1.82
N SER A 109 -3.20 6.49 -2.16
CA SER A 109 -3.66 6.50 -3.54
C SER A 109 -4.43 7.74 -3.99
N VAL A 110 -4.91 8.62 -3.09
CA VAL A 110 -5.71 9.78 -3.51
C VAL A 110 -4.97 10.65 -4.52
N ASN A 111 -5.70 11.12 -5.54
CA ASN A 111 -5.24 12.13 -6.49
C ASN A 111 -6.44 12.98 -6.91
N TYR A 112 -6.79 13.96 -6.09
CA TYR A 112 -8.00 14.77 -6.28
C TYR A 112 -7.82 16.18 -5.73
N LYS A 113 -8.12 17.20 -6.53
CA LYS A 113 -8.00 18.63 -6.19
C LYS A 113 -6.66 18.99 -5.55
N GLY A 114 -5.57 18.46 -6.12
CA GLY A 114 -4.22 18.69 -5.62
C GLY A 114 -3.84 17.88 -4.38
N LYS A 115 -4.78 17.22 -3.69
CA LYS A 115 -4.47 16.31 -2.58
C LYS A 115 -3.93 14.99 -3.12
N ARG A 116 -2.81 14.52 -2.58
CA ARG A 116 -2.09 13.36 -3.08
C ARG A 116 -1.70 12.36 -2.01
N GLY A 117 -1.95 11.08 -2.29
CA GLY A 117 -1.40 9.93 -1.58
C GLY A 117 0.02 9.60 -2.06
N VAL A 118 0.69 8.66 -1.39
CA VAL A 118 2.10 8.30 -1.68
C VAL A 118 2.33 7.97 -3.15
N ALA A 119 1.51 7.10 -3.72
CA ALA A 119 1.59 6.66 -5.13
C ALA A 119 0.39 7.17 -5.93
N PHE A 120 0.14 8.45 -5.88
CA PHE A 120 -1.11 9.12 -6.27
C PHE A 120 -1.64 8.81 -7.70
N ASN A 121 -0.84 8.29 -8.62
CA ASN A 121 -1.28 7.91 -9.97
C ASN A 121 -1.61 6.41 -10.11
N ASN A 122 -1.50 5.62 -9.04
CA ASN A 122 -1.98 4.23 -9.07
C ASN A 122 -3.51 4.19 -9.21
N GLN A 123 -4.01 3.04 -9.62
CA GLN A 123 -5.42 2.70 -9.49
C GLN A 123 -5.68 1.87 -8.25
N VAL A 124 -6.94 1.73 -7.84
CA VAL A 124 -7.34 0.85 -6.75
C VAL A 124 -8.35 -0.22 -7.23
N ALA A 125 -8.22 -1.41 -6.66
CA ALA A 125 -9.26 -2.43 -6.67
C ALA A 125 -9.90 -2.42 -5.28
N VAL A 126 -11.18 -2.11 -5.21
CA VAL A 126 -11.90 -2.07 -3.94
C VAL A 126 -12.57 -3.41 -3.71
N VAL A 127 -12.23 -4.07 -2.61
CA VAL A 127 -12.78 -5.38 -2.25
C VAL A 127 -13.42 -5.28 -0.87
N ARG A 128 -14.75 -5.30 -0.82
CA ARG A 128 -15.45 -5.48 0.46
C ARG A 128 -15.28 -6.92 0.89
N ALA A 129 -14.57 -7.12 1.97
CA ALA A 129 -14.22 -8.44 2.49
C ALA A 129 -14.83 -8.73 3.87
N LEU A 130 -15.46 -7.73 4.47
CA LEU A 130 -16.08 -7.76 5.80
C LEU A 130 -17.37 -6.96 5.80
N GLU A 131 -18.27 -7.30 6.72
CA GLU A 131 -19.47 -6.51 6.97
C GLU A 131 -19.15 -5.19 7.69
N CYS A 132 -18.13 -5.16 8.55
CA CYS A 132 -17.57 -3.93 9.13
C CYS A 132 -16.14 -4.13 9.63
N CYS A 133 -15.32 -3.07 9.63
CA CYS A 133 -13.91 -3.12 10.03
C CYS A 133 -13.68 -3.35 11.54
N HIS A 134 -14.69 -3.16 12.36
CA HIS A 134 -14.67 -3.39 13.80
C HIS A 134 -15.55 -4.57 14.22
N CYS A 135 -16.10 -5.32 13.27
CA CYS A 135 -16.81 -6.55 13.54
C CYS A 135 -15.82 -7.67 13.82
N ASN A 136 -16.29 -8.68 14.55
CA ASN A 136 -15.51 -9.85 14.79
C ASN A 136 -15.05 -10.47 13.46
N VAL A 137 -13.78 -10.33 13.14
CA VAL A 137 -13.16 -10.88 11.92
C VAL A 137 -12.94 -12.38 11.98
N SER A 138 -13.45 -13.05 13.03
CA SER A 138 -13.36 -14.51 13.21
C SER A 138 -14.04 -15.31 12.09
N ASP A 139 -15.01 -14.74 11.37
CA ASP A 139 -15.47 -15.33 10.11
C ASP A 139 -14.56 -14.86 8.95
N SER A 140 -13.44 -15.53 8.87
CA SER A 140 -12.45 -15.25 7.82
C SER A 140 -12.85 -15.77 6.43
N LYS A 141 -14.09 -16.30 6.23
CA LYS A 141 -14.52 -16.88 4.93
C LYS A 141 -14.68 -15.81 3.87
N THR A 142 -15.34 -14.71 4.18
CA THR A 142 -15.51 -13.58 3.24
C THR A 142 -14.17 -12.94 2.91
N LEU A 143 -13.29 -12.79 3.90
CA LEU A 143 -11.92 -12.34 3.68
C LEU A 143 -11.12 -13.31 2.81
N ALA A 144 -11.27 -14.63 3.03
CA ALA A 144 -10.65 -15.65 2.20
C ALA A 144 -11.17 -15.61 0.76
N ALA A 145 -12.47 -15.34 0.55
CA ALA A 145 -13.06 -15.15 -0.77
C ALA A 145 -12.51 -13.90 -1.47
N GLY A 146 -12.42 -12.77 -0.78
CA GLY A 146 -11.81 -11.56 -1.30
C GLY A 146 -10.34 -11.74 -1.70
N LEU A 147 -9.54 -12.43 -0.87
CA LEU A 147 -8.15 -12.78 -1.19
C LEU A 147 -8.07 -13.73 -2.39
N GLN A 148 -8.99 -14.71 -2.50
CA GLN A 148 -9.06 -15.60 -3.66
C GLN A 148 -9.38 -14.81 -4.93
N TRP A 149 -10.35 -13.92 -4.87
CA TRP A 149 -10.67 -13.05 -6.00
C TRP A 149 -9.45 -12.26 -6.48
N VAL A 150 -8.65 -11.71 -5.56
CA VAL A 150 -7.40 -11.03 -5.93
C VAL A 150 -6.42 -12.00 -6.60
N ILE A 151 -6.25 -13.23 -6.08
CA ILE A 151 -5.39 -14.26 -6.69
C ILE A 151 -5.81 -14.54 -8.13
N ASP A 152 -7.12 -14.66 -8.38
CA ASP A 152 -7.65 -15.03 -9.70
C ASP A 152 -7.61 -13.86 -10.71
N HIS A 153 -7.59 -12.61 -10.22
CA HIS A 153 -7.75 -11.43 -11.06
C HIS A 153 -6.54 -10.48 -11.07
N HIS A 154 -5.45 -10.79 -10.31
CA HIS A 154 -4.32 -9.87 -10.15
C HIS A 154 -3.63 -9.48 -11.47
N GLU A 155 -3.46 -10.42 -12.40
CA GLU A 155 -2.84 -10.12 -13.71
C GLU A 155 -3.74 -9.20 -14.52
N ARG A 156 -5.04 -9.54 -14.66
CA ARG A 156 -6.02 -8.76 -15.44
C ARG A 156 -6.12 -7.33 -14.94
N HIS A 157 -6.12 -7.13 -13.63
CA HIS A 157 -6.25 -5.82 -13.02
C HIS A 157 -4.93 -5.20 -12.57
N ARG A 158 -3.78 -5.86 -12.86
CA ARG A 158 -2.44 -5.39 -12.49
C ARG A 158 -2.30 -5.11 -10.99
N ILE A 159 -2.89 -5.96 -10.15
CA ILE A 159 -2.81 -5.84 -8.70
C ILE A 159 -1.42 -6.31 -8.27
N THR A 160 -0.65 -5.42 -7.65
CA THR A 160 0.73 -5.66 -7.25
C THR A 160 0.94 -5.56 -5.74
N ALA A 161 -0.04 -5.01 -5.03
CA ALA A 161 -0.04 -4.87 -3.58
C ALA A 161 -1.47 -4.97 -3.02
N ILE A 162 -1.57 -5.40 -1.77
CA ILE A 162 -2.81 -5.51 -0.99
C ILE A 162 -2.62 -4.75 0.31
N ASN A 163 -3.51 -3.80 0.58
CA ASN A 163 -3.76 -3.26 1.89
C ASN A 163 -4.82 -4.14 2.56
N LEU A 164 -4.37 -5.05 3.43
CA LEU A 164 -5.25 -5.94 4.19
C LEU A 164 -5.58 -5.24 5.51
N ALA A 165 -6.63 -4.43 5.49
CA ALA A 165 -6.94 -3.48 6.55
C ALA A 165 -7.63 -4.04 7.81
N PRO A 166 -8.39 -5.16 7.76
CA PRO A 166 -9.07 -5.69 8.93
C PRO A 166 -8.13 -6.12 10.05
N VAL A 167 -8.58 -5.96 11.28
CA VAL A 167 -7.91 -6.44 12.50
C VAL A 167 -8.96 -7.07 13.43
N ASP A 168 -8.56 -8.07 14.22
CA ASP A 168 -9.45 -8.73 15.18
C ASP A 168 -9.43 -8.08 16.57
N ASP A 169 -8.59 -7.06 16.77
CA ASP A 169 -8.44 -6.34 18.03
C ASP A 169 -8.04 -7.21 19.23
N LEU A 170 -7.41 -8.35 18.97
CA LEU A 170 -6.89 -9.27 19.99
C LEU A 170 -5.35 -9.29 19.96
N GLU A 171 -4.75 -9.64 21.10
CA GLU A 171 -3.31 -9.72 21.25
C GLU A 171 -2.81 -11.15 20.95
N HIS A 172 -2.11 -11.33 19.84
CA HIS A 172 -1.51 -12.61 19.44
C HIS A 172 0.00 -12.53 19.46
N ALA A 173 0.64 -13.31 20.35
CA ALA A 173 2.10 -13.50 20.37
C ALA A 173 2.57 -14.44 19.24
N GLU A 174 1.71 -15.36 18.83
CA GLU A 174 1.97 -16.39 17.82
C GLU A 174 0.92 -16.34 16.70
N PRO A 175 1.23 -16.86 15.52
CA PRO A 175 0.27 -16.97 14.44
C PRO A 175 -0.97 -17.77 14.81
N VAL A 176 -2.13 -17.34 14.33
CA VAL A 176 -3.42 -18.02 14.50
C VAL A 176 -3.78 -18.72 13.19
N ALA A 177 -3.86 -20.05 13.20
CA ALA A 177 -4.21 -20.81 12.00
C ALA A 177 -5.62 -20.49 11.53
N THR A 178 -5.74 -19.99 10.30
CA THR A 178 -7.02 -19.60 9.69
C THR A 178 -7.12 -19.97 8.22
N VAL A 179 -8.34 -19.90 7.66
CA VAL A 179 -8.60 -20.24 6.25
C VAL A 179 -7.90 -19.31 5.24
N ILE A 180 -7.38 -18.15 5.68
CA ILE A 180 -6.65 -17.23 4.81
C ILE A 180 -5.18 -17.59 4.62
N ASP A 181 -4.60 -18.48 5.46
CA ASP A 181 -3.14 -18.74 5.47
C ASP A 181 -2.61 -19.22 4.12
N ALA A 182 -3.36 -20.14 3.49
CA ALA A 182 -3.00 -20.64 2.16
C ALA A 182 -3.07 -19.55 1.09
N LYS A 183 -3.99 -18.58 1.23
CA LYS A 183 -4.13 -17.44 0.32
C LYS A 183 -2.97 -16.45 0.49
N LEU A 184 -2.63 -16.13 1.72
CA LEU A 184 -1.47 -15.28 2.04
C LEU A 184 -0.17 -15.89 1.49
N LYS A 185 0.03 -17.18 1.69
CA LYS A 185 1.17 -17.90 1.12
C LYS A 185 1.20 -17.81 -0.41
N ARG A 186 0.06 -18.07 -1.06
CA ARG A 186 -0.03 -17.99 -2.52
C ARG A 186 0.27 -16.60 -3.05
N LEU A 187 -0.26 -15.55 -2.45
CA LEU A 187 0.01 -14.16 -2.81
C LEU A 187 1.50 -13.81 -2.64
N ARG A 188 2.13 -14.29 -1.58
CA ARG A 188 3.57 -14.14 -1.36
C ARG A 188 4.39 -14.83 -2.46
N GLU A 189 4.03 -16.04 -2.87
CA GLU A 189 4.67 -16.77 -3.97
C GLU A 189 4.54 -16.05 -5.31
N LEU A 190 3.41 -15.38 -5.55
CA LEU A 190 3.17 -14.54 -6.72
C LEU A 190 3.96 -13.22 -6.68
N GLY A 191 4.66 -12.92 -5.57
CA GLY A 191 5.39 -11.68 -5.39
C GLY A 191 4.49 -10.45 -5.20
N ILE A 192 3.24 -10.65 -4.80
CA ILE A 192 2.30 -9.61 -4.44
C ILE A 192 2.56 -9.21 -2.99
N TRP A 193 2.69 -7.90 -2.74
CA TRP A 193 2.82 -7.38 -1.39
C TRP A 193 1.50 -7.53 -0.64
N VAL A 194 1.56 -8.12 0.55
CA VAL A 194 0.40 -8.19 1.47
C VAL A 194 0.86 -7.71 2.82
N SER A 195 0.29 -6.62 3.31
CA SER A 195 0.57 -6.10 4.65
C SER A 195 -0.71 -5.75 5.39
N ALA A 196 -0.65 -5.84 6.72
CA ALA A 196 -1.74 -5.55 7.62
C ALA A 196 -1.28 -4.66 8.78
N PRO A 197 -2.18 -3.82 9.32
CA PRO A 197 -1.92 -3.03 10.52
C PRO A 197 -1.78 -3.94 11.75
N ALA A 198 -0.86 -3.58 12.64
CA ALA A 198 -0.59 -4.37 13.84
C ALA A 198 -1.69 -4.27 14.91
N GLY A 199 -2.51 -3.21 14.87
CA GLY A 199 -3.54 -2.90 15.85
C GLY A 199 -3.26 -1.60 16.63
N ASN A 200 -4.27 -1.12 17.37
CA ASN A 200 -4.26 0.20 17.99
C ASN A 200 -4.50 0.18 19.52
N HIS A 201 -4.27 -0.95 20.19
CA HIS A 201 -4.61 -1.16 21.61
C HIS A 201 -3.42 -0.97 22.57
N ASN A 202 -2.23 -0.61 22.05
CA ASN A 202 -0.97 -0.54 22.80
C ASN A 202 -0.52 -1.90 23.37
N PHE A 203 -0.86 -2.99 22.70
CA PHE A 203 -0.33 -4.30 23.04
C PHE A 203 1.20 -4.31 22.92
N SER A 204 1.87 -5.08 23.79
CA SER A 204 3.32 -5.18 23.81
C SER A 204 3.84 -6.62 23.85
N LYS A 205 2.94 -7.60 23.96
CA LYS A 205 3.26 -9.03 23.98
C LYS A 205 2.75 -9.76 22.73
N GLY A 206 2.10 -9.05 21.83
CA GLY A 206 1.55 -9.55 20.60
C GLY A 206 1.01 -8.43 19.74
N ILE A 207 0.45 -8.80 18.60
CA ILE A 207 -0.22 -7.89 17.64
C ILE A 207 -1.50 -8.54 17.14
N SER A 208 -2.38 -7.74 16.55
CA SER A 208 -3.67 -8.24 16.06
C SER A 208 -3.51 -9.15 14.82
N TRP A 209 -4.41 -10.11 14.66
CA TRP A 209 -4.59 -10.84 13.42
C TRP A 209 -5.21 -9.92 12.35
N PRO A 210 -4.84 -9.98 11.05
CA PRO A 210 -3.96 -10.97 10.42
C PRO A 210 -2.48 -10.58 10.36
N ALA A 211 -2.05 -9.47 10.97
CA ALA A 211 -0.65 -9.06 10.96
C ALA A 211 0.29 -10.06 11.63
N CYS A 212 -0.21 -10.86 12.61
CA CYS A 212 0.58 -11.91 13.26
C CYS A 212 0.92 -13.09 12.32
N GLN A 213 0.31 -13.22 11.14
CA GLN A 213 0.51 -14.34 10.22
C GLN A 213 1.86 -14.28 9.49
N PRO A 214 2.50 -15.45 9.23
CA PRO A 214 3.87 -15.49 8.69
C PRO A 214 4.01 -14.95 7.27
N ASN A 215 2.93 -15.00 6.45
CA ASN A 215 2.95 -14.55 5.06
C ASN A 215 2.28 -13.17 4.87
N CYS A 216 2.00 -12.47 5.97
CA CYS A 216 1.53 -11.10 6.00
C CYS A 216 2.61 -10.22 6.61
N PHE A 217 2.90 -9.06 6.02
CA PHE A 217 3.83 -8.10 6.59
C PHE A 217 3.10 -7.27 7.67
N ALA A 218 3.68 -7.26 8.87
CA ALA A 218 3.11 -6.58 10.02
C ALA A 218 3.62 -5.13 10.10
N ILE A 219 2.69 -4.17 10.07
CA ILE A 219 3.01 -2.75 10.04
C ILE A 219 2.57 -2.07 11.34
N GLY A 220 3.55 -1.64 12.11
CA GLY A 220 3.36 -0.82 13.31
C GLY A 220 3.43 0.67 13.02
N ALA A 221 3.38 1.49 14.07
CA ALA A 221 3.38 2.94 13.97
C ALA A 221 4.47 3.60 14.82
N VAL A 222 5.01 4.72 14.31
CA VAL A 222 5.67 5.75 15.10
C VAL A 222 4.86 7.03 15.04
N LYS A 223 4.91 7.85 16.10
CA LYS A 223 4.21 9.14 16.13
C LYS A 223 4.69 10.04 15.00
N PRO A 224 3.79 10.65 14.22
CA PRO A 224 4.19 11.58 13.17
C PRO A 224 5.10 12.69 13.70
N GLY A 225 6.25 12.87 13.06
CA GLY A 225 7.26 13.87 13.45
C GLY A 225 8.14 13.49 14.64
N LYS A 226 8.02 12.27 15.18
CA LYS A 226 8.84 11.76 16.28
C LYS A 226 9.21 10.29 16.05
N ASP A 227 10.44 9.90 16.38
CA ASP A 227 10.87 8.51 16.39
C ASP A 227 10.47 7.81 17.72
N GLU A 228 9.15 7.81 17.99
CA GLU A 228 8.54 7.20 19.16
C GLU A 228 7.53 6.15 18.71
N VAL A 229 7.84 4.87 18.96
CA VAL A 229 6.93 3.76 18.67
C VAL A 229 5.69 3.87 19.56
N HIS A 230 4.53 3.70 18.99
CA HIS A 230 3.27 3.72 19.71
C HIS A 230 2.29 2.69 19.12
N LEU A 231 1.16 2.47 19.81
CA LEU A 231 0.17 1.45 19.48
C LEU A 231 0.75 0.03 19.65
N ASP A 232 0.23 -0.96 18.94
CA ASP A 232 0.65 -2.34 19.12
C ASP A 232 2.06 -2.57 18.61
N ARG A 233 2.88 -3.28 19.42
CA ARG A 233 4.30 -3.48 19.17
C ARG A 233 4.76 -4.87 19.62
N HIS A 234 5.47 -5.54 18.75
CA HIS A 234 5.95 -6.91 18.98
C HIS A 234 7.14 -7.20 18.06
N ALA A 235 7.95 -8.19 18.40
CA ALA A 235 9.08 -8.62 17.58
C ALA A 235 8.68 -9.06 16.15
N LYS A 236 7.39 -9.36 15.92
CA LYS A 236 6.83 -9.70 14.61
C LYS A 236 6.68 -8.49 13.68
N LEU A 237 6.75 -7.25 14.19
CA LEU A 237 6.65 -6.08 13.32
C LEU A 237 7.77 -6.07 12.28
N ASP A 238 7.39 -5.99 11.03
CA ASP A 238 8.34 -5.92 9.90
C ASP A 238 8.85 -4.49 9.68
N LEU A 239 7.98 -3.49 9.88
CA LEU A 239 8.28 -2.06 9.78
C LEU A 239 7.41 -1.25 10.75
N VAL A 240 7.92 -0.09 11.15
CA VAL A 240 7.13 0.96 11.79
C VAL A 240 7.07 2.18 10.88
N VAL A 241 5.89 2.80 10.76
CA VAL A 241 5.62 3.86 9.79
C VAL A 241 5.00 5.07 10.49
N PRO A 242 5.43 6.31 10.17
CA PRO A 242 4.84 7.50 10.77
C PRO A 242 3.34 7.60 10.46
N ALA A 243 2.50 7.46 11.47
CA ALA A 243 1.05 7.69 11.38
C ALA A 243 0.41 7.71 12.77
N SER A 244 -0.80 8.25 12.88
CA SER A 244 -1.58 8.29 14.12
C SER A 244 -2.29 6.96 14.43
N ALA A 245 -2.46 6.09 13.42
CA ALA A 245 -3.07 4.76 13.53
C ALA A 245 -2.32 3.77 12.66
N THR A 246 -2.27 2.50 13.04
CA THR A 246 -1.58 1.45 12.27
C THR A 246 -2.22 1.19 10.92
N SER A 247 -3.53 1.42 10.77
CA SER A 247 -4.22 1.39 9.47
C SER A 247 -3.66 2.42 8.49
N SER A 248 -3.41 3.66 8.95
CA SER A 248 -2.78 4.72 8.15
C SER A 248 -1.31 4.39 7.85
N SER A 249 -0.59 3.79 8.81
CA SER A 249 0.77 3.27 8.59
C SER A 249 0.79 2.26 7.44
N ASN A 250 -0.14 1.30 7.46
CA ASN A 250 -0.26 0.28 6.43
C ASN A 250 -0.59 0.88 5.06
N ALA A 251 -1.46 1.88 5.01
CA ALA A 251 -1.76 2.60 3.77
C ALA A 251 -0.53 3.31 3.18
N ILE A 252 0.27 3.99 4.01
CA ILE A 252 1.49 4.68 3.58
C ILE A 252 2.50 3.68 3.01
N VAL A 253 2.76 2.55 3.68
CA VAL A 253 3.69 1.55 3.15
C VAL A 253 3.15 0.89 1.87
N CYS A 254 1.85 0.67 1.75
CA CYS A 254 1.24 0.16 0.51
C CYS A 254 1.48 1.10 -0.68
N GLY A 255 1.33 2.41 -0.50
CA GLY A 255 1.73 3.38 -1.52
C GLY A 255 3.24 3.36 -1.80
N THR A 256 4.06 3.23 -0.76
CA THR A 256 5.52 3.16 -0.90
C THR A 256 5.98 1.98 -1.74
N VAL A 257 5.41 0.80 -1.54
CA VAL A 257 5.83 -0.39 -2.31
C VAL A 257 5.44 -0.32 -3.78
N LEU A 258 4.40 0.44 -4.14
CA LEU A 258 4.10 0.73 -5.54
C LEU A 258 5.21 1.60 -6.17
N LEU A 259 5.69 2.62 -5.45
CA LEU A 259 6.81 3.46 -5.90
C LEU A 259 8.11 2.65 -5.98
N LEU A 260 8.38 1.82 -4.98
CA LEU A 260 9.58 0.98 -4.93
C LEU A 260 9.59 -0.05 -6.07
N ARG A 261 8.45 -0.68 -6.35
CA ARG A 261 8.29 -1.60 -7.49
C ARG A 261 8.55 -0.90 -8.81
N GLU A 262 7.98 0.29 -9.00
CA GLU A 262 8.22 1.12 -10.18
C GLU A 262 9.70 1.48 -10.31
N ALA A 263 10.36 1.87 -9.22
CA ALA A 263 11.78 2.21 -9.20
C ALA A 263 12.66 1.00 -9.57
N ILE A 264 12.37 -0.18 -9.04
CA ILE A 264 13.05 -1.44 -9.40
C ILE A 264 12.93 -1.71 -10.91
N ASP A 265 11.71 -1.59 -11.46
CA ASP A 265 11.47 -1.87 -12.89
C ASP A 265 12.18 -0.84 -13.80
N LYS A 266 12.15 0.44 -13.43
CA LYS A 266 12.77 1.52 -14.23
C LYS A 266 14.29 1.58 -14.11
N SER A 267 14.86 1.22 -12.97
CA SER A 267 16.31 1.24 -12.77
C SER A 267 17.01 -0.03 -13.27
N GLY A 268 16.27 -1.10 -13.50
CA GLY A 268 16.84 -2.42 -13.81
C GLY A 268 17.56 -3.04 -12.62
N TYR A 269 17.21 -2.64 -11.40
CA TYR A 269 17.79 -3.19 -10.17
C TYR A 269 17.53 -4.70 -10.05
N ASP A 270 18.57 -5.46 -9.77
CA ASP A 270 18.45 -6.90 -9.55
C ASP A 270 17.94 -7.20 -8.14
N TRP A 271 16.62 -7.17 -7.99
CA TRP A 271 15.95 -7.43 -6.72
C TRP A 271 16.13 -8.85 -6.19
N LYS A 272 16.53 -9.81 -7.02
CA LYS A 272 16.67 -11.23 -6.62
C LYS A 272 17.77 -11.44 -5.57
N GLN A 273 18.72 -10.51 -5.46
CA GLN A 273 19.71 -10.52 -4.40
C GLN A 273 19.14 -10.20 -3.00
N ASP A 274 17.94 -9.63 -2.92
CA ASP A 274 17.31 -9.22 -1.67
C ASP A 274 16.20 -10.16 -1.20
N GLY A 275 15.75 -11.10 -2.04
CA GLY A 275 14.73 -12.05 -1.59
C GLY A 275 14.24 -13.03 -2.65
N PRO A 276 13.53 -14.07 -2.22
CA PRO A 276 13.08 -15.17 -3.09
C PRO A 276 11.94 -14.75 -4.05
N ASN A 277 11.25 -13.68 -3.73
CA ASN A 277 10.21 -13.07 -4.56
C ASN A 277 10.22 -11.55 -4.37
N ARG A 278 9.50 -10.85 -5.26
CA ARG A 278 9.54 -9.38 -5.29
C ARG A 278 9.03 -8.74 -3.98
N ALA A 279 8.00 -9.29 -3.37
CA ALA A 279 7.46 -8.76 -2.11
C ALA A 279 8.49 -8.88 -0.96
N ALA A 280 9.14 -10.03 -0.83
CA ALA A 280 10.20 -10.23 0.17
C ALA A 280 11.40 -9.34 -0.09
N ALA A 281 11.82 -9.18 -1.35
CA ALA A 281 12.92 -8.29 -1.72
C ALA A 281 12.62 -6.83 -1.37
N MET A 282 11.39 -6.36 -1.66
CA MET A 282 10.99 -5.00 -1.28
C MET A 282 11.02 -4.80 0.23
N LEU A 283 10.54 -5.77 1.04
CA LEU A 283 10.65 -5.67 2.50
C LEU A 283 12.12 -5.56 2.94
N THR A 284 12.99 -6.42 2.41
CA THR A 284 14.43 -6.38 2.73
C THR A 284 15.04 -5.02 2.41
N ILE A 285 14.70 -4.43 1.27
CA ILE A 285 15.19 -3.09 0.88
C ILE A 285 14.69 -2.05 1.89
N LEU A 286 13.39 -2.06 2.22
CA LEU A 286 12.80 -1.11 3.18
C LEU A 286 13.44 -1.25 4.58
N GLN A 287 13.71 -2.47 5.03
CA GLN A 287 14.38 -2.71 6.32
C GLN A 287 15.85 -2.27 6.31
N LYS A 288 16.60 -2.56 5.24
CA LYS A 288 18.01 -2.15 5.11
C LYS A 288 18.19 -0.63 5.08
N THR A 289 17.23 0.08 4.50
CA THR A 289 17.30 1.53 4.31
C THR A 289 16.53 2.32 5.36
N GLY A 290 15.72 1.64 6.16
CA GLY A 290 14.93 2.25 7.24
C GLY A 290 15.79 2.73 8.40
N THR A 291 15.32 3.76 9.09
CA THR A 291 15.96 4.32 10.29
C THR A 291 15.71 3.42 11.50
N GLU A 292 16.72 3.18 12.32
CA GLU A 292 16.55 2.45 13.59
C GLU A 292 15.80 3.31 14.61
N VAL A 293 14.78 2.70 15.24
CA VAL A 293 14.01 3.31 16.32
C VAL A 293 13.91 2.31 17.48
N HIS A 294 14.45 2.67 18.62
CA HIS A 294 14.34 1.88 19.84
C HIS A 294 13.07 2.22 20.59
N ASP A 295 12.30 1.18 20.96
CA ASP A 295 11.12 1.32 21.81
C ASP A 295 11.45 0.96 23.26
N PRO A 296 11.45 1.94 24.19
CA PRO A 296 11.77 1.68 25.59
C PRO A 296 10.72 0.83 26.31
N THR A 297 9.51 0.69 25.76
CA THR A 297 8.44 -0.11 26.36
C THR A 297 8.64 -1.60 26.13
N SER A 298 8.88 -2.00 24.88
CA SER A 298 9.13 -3.41 24.53
C SER A 298 10.60 -3.81 24.58
N GLN A 299 11.54 -2.86 24.73
CA GLN A 299 12.99 -3.04 24.62
C GLN A 299 13.43 -3.58 23.25
N LEU A 300 12.61 -3.41 22.23
CA LEU A 300 12.89 -3.81 20.85
C LEU A 300 13.38 -2.62 20.02
N THR A 301 14.14 -2.93 18.98
CA THR A 301 14.53 -1.96 17.96
C THR A 301 13.84 -2.30 16.66
N PHE A 302 13.17 -1.33 16.07
CA PHE A 302 12.40 -1.45 14.84
C PHE A 302 13.05 -0.66 13.70
N ARG A 303 12.64 -0.92 12.48
CA ARG A 303 13.00 -0.15 11.29
C ARG A 303 11.85 0.78 10.91
N ARG A 304 12.08 2.09 11.04
CA ARG A 304 11.14 3.11 10.57
C ARG A 304 11.32 3.32 9.07
N LEU A 305 10.20 3.37 8.37
CA LEU A 305 10.16 3.62 6.93
C LEU A 305 10.87 4.95 6.57
N ASP A 306 11.79 4.86 5.61
CA ASP A 306 12.41 5.98 4.90
C ASP A 306 12.26 5.75 3.39
N VAL A 307 11.25 6.37 2.79
CA VAL A 307 10.89 6.14 1.38
C VAL A 307 11.99 6.63 0.45
N LYS A 308 12.58 7.78 0.77
CA LYS A 308 13.67 8.37 -0.05
C LYS A 308 14.90 7.46 -0.06
N ALA A 309 15.33 6.98 1.10
CA ALA A 309 16.49 6.10 1.20
C ALA A 309 16.28 4.77 0.46
N ALA A 310 15.05 4.22 0.48
CA ALA A 310 14.74 3.01 -0.27
C ALA A 310 14.83 3.21 -1.79
N LEU A 311 14.32 4.33 -2.29
CA LEU A 311 14.40 4.63 -3.73
C LEU A 311 15.83 4.98 -4.16
N ASP A 312 16.57 5.75 -3.35
CA ASP A 312 17.98 6.06 -3.59
C ASP A 312 18.79 4.77 -3.75
N HIS A 313 18.63 3.83 -2.81
CA HIS A 313 19.31 2.53 -2.84
C HIS A 313 19.09 1.78 -4.16
N VAL A 314 17.86 1.76 -4.66
CA VAL A 314 17.49 1.07 -5.90
C VAL A 314 18.01 1.80 -7.12
N PHE A 315 17.87 3.12 -7.18
CA PHE A 315 18.30 3.91 -8.33
C PHE A 315 19.82 4.03 -8.45
N GLU A 316 20.54 4.07 -7.34
CA GLU A 316 22.01 4.13 -7.34
C GLU A 316 22.66 2.80 -7.74
N ARG A 317 22.00 1.68 -7.45
CA ARG A 317 22.50 0.33 -7.72
C ARG A 317 21.89 -0.33 -8.95
N GLY A 318 20.89 0.27 -9.55
CA GLY A 318 20.29 -0.19 -10.80
C GLY A 318 21.29 -0.11 -11.96
N ARG A 319 21.02 -0.86 -13.02
CA ARG A 319 21.81 -0.77 -14.25
C ARG A 319 21.54 0.59 -14.90
N ARG A 320 22.62 1.33 -15.14
CA ARG A 320 22.59 2.57 -15.89
C ARG A 320 22.40 2.30 -17.37
#